data_734f3e0711aacbfb770e110c45780720
#
_entry.id   734f3e0711aacbfb770e110c45780720
#
_cell.length_a   1.000
_cell.length_b   1.000
_cell.length_c   1.000
_cell.angle_alpha   90.00
_cell.angle_beta   90.00
_cell.angle_gamma   90.00
#
_symmetry.space_group_name_H-M   'P 1'
#
loop_
_entity.id
_entity.type
_entity.pdbx_description
1 polymer ?
#
loop_
_entity_poly.entity_id
_entity_poly.type
_entity_poly.pdbx_seq_one_letter_code
_entity_poly.pdbx_strand_id
1 'polypeptide(L)'
;GAAQAEVYRVENEADVPADWAEKDTLRLTCIDTNRSDAMVLQSGGEAMMVDSGEGRYRRRVYATLDGYGITELKYLLNTHCDDDHLHGFIYLMYSDLYQVDAFLSPNTTTYVDEEGVPDRRH
;
A
#
# COMPACT_ATOMS: atom_id res chain seq x y z
N GLY A 1 -18.30 4.20 -24.87
CA GLY A 1 -18.75 3.01 -24.18
C GLY A 1 -18.68 3.13 -22.67
N ALA A 2 -19.47 2.36 -21.96
CA ALA A 2 -19.40 2.36 -20.51
C ALA A 2 -18.06 1.76 -20.03
N ALA A 3 -17.40 2.45 -19.10
CA ALA A 3 -16.24 1.90 -18.43
C ALA A 3 -16.68 0.69 -17.59
N GLN A 4 -15.98 -0.42 -17.75
CA GLN A 4 -16.21 -1.62 -16.96
C GLN A 4 -15.09 -1.77 -15.96
N ALA A 5 -15.44 -1.89 -14.68
CA ALA A 5 -14.47 -2.21 -13.65
C ALA A 5 -14.26 -3.73 -13.61
N GLU A 6 -13.02 -4.16 -13.67
CA GLU A 6 -12.63 -5.53 -13.42
C GLU A 6 -12.17 -5.64 -11.97
N VAL A 7 -12.66 -6.65 -11.25
CA VAL A 7 -12.34 -6.86 -9.84
C VAL A 7 -11.55 -8.17 -9.71
N TYR A 8 -10.39 -8.07 -9.08
CA TYR A 8 -9.51 -9.22 -8.82
C TYR A 8 -9.32 -9.41 -7.33
N ARG A 9 -9.48 -10.64 -6.88
CA ARG A 9 -9.10 -11.01 -5.52
C ARG A 9 -7.69 -11.58 -5.53
N VAL A 10 -6.77 -10.93 -4.82
CA VAL A 10 -5.38 -11.33 -4.78
C VAL A 10 -5.07 -11.99 -3.44
N GLU A 11 -4.78 -13.28 -3.46
CA GLU A 11 -4.34 -14.06 -2.31
C GLU A 11 -2.91 -14.59 -2.51
N ASN A 12 -2.50 -14.76 -3.77
CA ASN A 12 -1.18 -15.22 -4.14
C ASN A 12 -0.75 -14.61 -5.49
N GLU A 13 0.50 -14.81 -5.85
CA GLU A 13 1.09 -14.24 -7.05
C GLU A 13 0.37 -14.62 -8.35
N ALA A 14 -0.19 -15.83 -8.40
CA ALA A 14 -0.89 -16.30 -9.60
C ALA A 14 -2.21 -15.55 -9.87
N ASP A 15 -2.76 -14.87 -8.87
CA ASP A 15 -4.01 -14.10 -9.02
C ASP A 15 -3.79 -12.73 -9.66
N VAL A 16 -2.55 -12.34 -9.88
CA VAL A 16 -2.21 -11.01 -10.39
C VAL A 16 -2.22 -11.01 -11.92
N PRO A 17 -2.98 -10.12 -12.58
CA PRO A 17 -2.94 -9.99 -14.02
C PRO A 17 -1.56 -9.57 -14.53
N ALA A 18 -1.04 -10.27 -15.52
CA ALA A 18 0.32 -10.05 -16.02
C ALA A 18 0.48 -8.84 -16.96
N ASP A 19 -0.63 -8.30 -17.45
CA ASP A 19 -0.64 -7.27 -18.51
C ASP A 19 -0.84 -5.83 -17.99
N TRP A 20 -0.60 -5.62 -16.71
CA TRP A 20 -0.93 -4.34 -16.08
C TRP A 20 -0.20 -3.13 -16.70
N ALA A 21 1.04 -3.34 -17.14
CA ALA A 21 1.86 -2.25 -17.68
C ALA A 21 1.56 -1.91 -19.15
N GLU A 22 0.80 -2.75 -19.83
CA GLU A 22 0.56 -2.63 -21.28
C GLU A 22 -0.64 -1.75 -21.62
N LYS A 23 -1.48 -1.47 -20.63
CA LYS A 23 -2.72 -0.74 -20.84
C LYS A 23 -2.64 0.66 -20.23
N ASP A 24 -3.12 1.63 -21.00
CA ASP A 24 -3.29 3.01 -20.53
C ASP A 24 -4.56 3.12 -19.69
N THR A 25 -4.54 2.46 -18.55
CA THR A 25 -5.66 2.38 -17.60
C THR A 25 -5.17 2.59 -16.18
N LEU A 26 -6.06 3.04 -15.32
CA LEU A 26 -5.84 3.02 -13.88
C LEU A 26 -6.34 1.67 -13.34
N ARG A 27 -5.47 0.94 -12.67
CA ARG A 27 -5.82 -0.31 -12.02
C ARG A 27 -5.68 -0.16 -10.50
N LEU A 28 -6.74 -0.51 -9.80
CA LEU A 28 -6.76 -0.58 -8.36
C LEU A 28 -6.84 -2.05 -7.94
N THR A 29 -5.86 -2.51 -7.18
CA THR A 29 -5.86 -3.84 -6.58
C THR A 29 -6.03 -3.73 -5.07
N CYS A 30 -7.10 -4.31 -4.55
CA CYS A 30 -7.31 -4.43 -3.10
C CYS A 30 -6.76 -5.78 -2.64
N ILE A 31 -5.83 -5.75 -1.69
CA ILE A 31 -5.19 -6.94 -1.15
C ILE A 31 -5.97 -7.38 0.08
N ASP A 32 -6.31 -8.67 0.16
CA ASP A 32 -6.98 -9.23 1.33
C ASP A 32 -5.99 -9.32 2.51
N THR A 33 -6.07 -8.36 3.39
CA THR A 33 -5.29 -8.29 4.64
C THR A 33 -6.20 -8.35 5.86
N ASN A 34 -7.32 -9.07 5.74
CA ASN A 34 -8.32 -9.28 6.77
C ASN A 34 -9.03 -7.96 7.14
N ARG A 35 -8.77 -7.41 8.31
CA ARG A 35 -9.43 -6.19 8.81
C ARG A 35 -8.67 -4.90 8.49
N SER A 36 -7.52 -5.02 7.88
CA SER A 36 -6.71 -3.88 7.48
C SER A 36 -6.87 -3.60 5.99
N ASP A 37 -6.38 -2.45 5.56
CA ASP A 37 -6.45 -2.01 4.17
C ASP A 37 -5.06 -2.06 3.55
N ALA A 38 -4.99 -2.56 2.32
CA ALA A 38 -3.79 -2.49 1.49
C ALA A 38 -4.23 -2.44 0.04
N MET A 39 -3.83 -1.39 -0.67
CA MET A 39 -4.24 -1.16 -2.05
C MET A 39 -3.03 -0.80 -2.90
N VAL A 40 -3.00 -1.33 -4.10
CA VAL A 40 -2.01 -0.98 -5.12
C VAL A 40 -2.71 -0.28 -6.27
N LEU A 41 -2.25 0.91 -6.60
CA LEU A 41 -2.71 1.64 -7.78
C LEU A 41 -1.61 1.62 -8.84
N GLN A 42 -2.00 1.34 -10.07
CA GLN A 42 -1.08 1.22 -11.19
C GLN A 42 -1.62 1.98 -12.39
N SER A 43 -0.74 2.71 -13.06
CA SER A 43 -1.06 3.40 -14.32
C SER A 43 0.22 3.64 -15.09
N GLY A 44 0.22 3.33 -16.39
CA GLY A 44 1.34 3.60 -17.28
C GLY A 44 2.68 2.96 -16.85
N GLY A 45 2.64 1.82 -16.20
CA GLY A 45 3.84 1.15 -15.69
C GLY A 45 4.33 1.67 -14.35
N GLU A 46 3.69 2.70 -13.80
CA GLU A 46 3.99 3.23 -12.48
C GLU A 46 3.04 2.67 -11.43
N ALA A 47 3.52 2.57 -10.20
CA ALA A 47 2.74 2.01 -9.09
C ALA A 47 2.88 2.84 -7.82
N MET A 48 1.82 2.85 -7.04
CA MET A 48 1.81 3.37 -5.68
C MET A 48 0.96 2.47 -4.78
N MET A 49 1.18 2.57 -3.49
CA MET A 49 0.33 1.90 -2.51
C MET A 49 -0.41 2.92 -1.65
N VAL A 50 -1.65 2.57 -1.31
CA VAL A 50 -2.44 3.26 -0.28
C VAL A 50 -2.67 2.24 0.83
N ASP A 51 -2.13 2.54 1.99
CA ASP A 51 -2.06 1.64 3.14
C ASP A 51 -1.37 0.31 2.80
N SER A 52 -0.84 -0.37 3.77
CA SER A 52 -0.04 -1.58 3.56
C SER A 52 -0.53 -2.78 4.37
N GLY A 53 -1.63 -2.61 5.11
CA GLY A 53 -2.15 -3.64 5.96
C GLY A 53 -1.28 -3.93 7.19
N GLU A 54 -1.72 -4.87 7.99
CA GLU A 54 -0.95 -5.35 9.14
C GLU A 54 0.28 -6.14 8.68
N GLY A 55 1.38 -6.01 9.42
CA GLY A 55 2.64 -6.68 9.09
C GLY A 55 2.55 -8.19 8.98
N ARG A 56 1.62 -8.84 9.69
CA ARG A 56 1.41 -10.29 9.62
C ARG A 56 0.91 -10.76 8.25
N TYR A 57 0.32 -9.86 7.46
CA TYR A 57 -0.15 -10.15 6.10
C TYR A 57 0.82 -9.66 5.01
N ARG A 58 2.03 -9.25 5.38
CA ARG A 58 3.01 -8.70 4.44
C ARG A 58 3.33 -9.62 3.26
N ARG A 59 3.23 -10.93 3.45
CA ARG A 59 3.48 -11.89 2.36
C ARG A 59 2.49 -11.74 1.22
N ARG A 60 1.24 -11.39 1.52
CA ARG A 60 0.22 -11.13 0.49
C ARG A 60 0.53 -9.84 -0.28
N VAL A 61 1.03 -8.83 0.42
CA VAL A 61 1.50 -7.59 -0.20
C VAL A 61 2.68 -7.87 -1.12
N TYR A 62 3.69 -8.60 -0.65
CA TYR A 62 4.85 -8.97 -1.46
C TYR A 62 4.44 -9.80 -2.68
N ALA A 63 3.56 -10.79 -2.50
CA ALA A 63 3.07 -11.60 -3.60
C ALA A 63 2.38 -10.75 -4.68
N THR A 64 1.61 -9.75 -4.29
CA THR A 64 0.96 -8.82 -5.21
C THR A 64 1.99 -8.00 -5.98
N LEU A 65 2.92 -7.38 -5.28
CA LEU A 65 3.97 -6.56 -5.90
C LEU A 65 4.85 -7.40 -6.84
N ASP A 66 5.28 -8.58 -6.38
CA ASP A 66 6.12 -9.48 -7.17
C ASP A 66 5.37 -10.02 -8.39
N GLY A 67 4.09 -10.35 -8.23
CA GLY A 67 3.25 -10.80 -9.34
C GLY A 67 3.08 -9.76 -10.43
N TYR A 68 3.04 -8.47 -10.08
CA TYR A 68 3.04 -7.39 -11.05
C TYR A 68 4.44 -7.01 -11.54
N GLY A 69 5.49 -7.56 -10.95
CA GLY A 69 6.87 -7.17 -11.25
C GLY A 69 7.20 -5.77 -10.75
N ILE A 70 6.52 -5.31 -9.71
CA ILE A 70 6.73 -3.98 -9.14
C ILE A 70 7.96 -4.03 -8.23
N THR A 71 8.97 -3.25 -8.57
CA THR A 71 10.17 -3.05 -7.74
C THR A 71 10.30 -1.61 -7.25
N GLU A 72 9.51 -0.69 -7.80
CA GLU A 72 9.51 0.71 -7.44
C GLU A 72 8.07 1.17 -7.16
N LEU A 73 7.88 1.80 -6.02
CA LEU A 73 6.66 2.48 -5.64
C LEU A 73 6.92 3.98 -5.63
N LYS A 74 6.22 4.71 -6.47
CA LYS A 74 6.35 6.18 -6.52
C LYS A 74 5.93 6.79 -5.20
N TYR A 75 4.86 6.28 -4.63
CA TYR A 75 4.32 6.77 -3.36
C TYR A 75 3.87 5.61 -2.49
N LEU A 76 4.11 5.73 -1.21
CA LEU A 76 3.39 5.01 -0.16
C LEU A 76 2.54 6.04 0.57
N LEU A 77 1.21 5.93 0.46
CA LEU A 77 0.27 6.80 1.14
C LEU A 77 -0.31 6.08 2.34
N ASN A 78 -0.08 6.62 3.53
CA ASN A 78 -0.70 6.14 4.76
C ASN A 78 -1.91 7.02 5.09
N THR A 79 -3.09 6.44 5.19
CA THR A 79 -4.33 7.18 5.49
C THR A 79 -4.62 7.30 6.97
N HIS A 80 -4.05 6.40 7.78
CA HIS A 80 -4.30 6.34 9.22
C HIS A 80 -2.98 6.22 9.98
N CYS A 81 -2.89 6.84 11.13
CA CYS A 81 -1.71 6.80 11.99
C CYS A 81 -1.81 5.73 13.10
N ASP A 82 -2.68 4.74 12.94
CA ASP A 82 -2.76 3.63 13.88
C ASP A 82 -1.50 2.78 13.79
N ASP A 83 -0.93 2.41 14.94
CA ASP A 83 0.32 1.68 15.03
C ASP A 83 0.31 0.38 14.21
N ASP A 84 -0.83 -0.30 14.14
CA ASP A 84 -0.99 -1.54 13.41
C ASP A 84 -0.85 -1.35 11.89
N HIS A 85 -1.14 -0.16 11.38
CA HIS A 85 -1.07 0.15 9.94
C HIS A 85 0.33 0.59 9.48
N LEU A 86 1.16 1.07 10.40
CA LEU A 86 2.53 1.49 10.08
C LEU A 86 3.49 0.32 9.90
N HIS A 87 3.22 -0.83 10.49
CA HIS A 87 4.11 -1.98 10.46
C HIS A 87 4.35 -2.51 9.04
N GLY A 88 3.30 -2.57 8.22
CA GLY A 88 3.44 -3.00 6.83
C GLY A 88 4.36 -2.08 6.02
N PHE A 89 4.26 -0.76 6.22
CA PHE A 89 5.12 0.21 5.56
C PHE A 89 6.59 0.07 5.99
N ILE A 90 6.83 -0.19 7.26
CA ILE A 90 8.18 -0.41 7.77
C ILE A 90 8.84 -1.58 7.04
N TYR A 91 8.14 -2.69 6.87
CA TYR A 91 8.66 -3.83 6.13
C TYR A 91 8.98 -3.49 4.67
N LEU A 92 8.13 -2.71 4.01
CA LEU A 92 8.38 -2.30 2.62
C LEU A 92 9.56 -1.35 2.51
N MET A 93 9.65 -0.35 3.40
CA MET A 93 10.72 0.66 3.35
C MET A 93 12.08 0.09 3.71
N TYR A 94 12.15 -0.90 4.60
CA TYR A 94 13.41 -1.56 4.97
C TYR A 94 13.75 -2.76 4.09
N SER A 95 12.87 -3.14 3.17
CA SER A 95 13.17 -4.20 2.22
C SER A 95 14.08 -3.67 1.12
N ASP A 96 15.19 -4.36 0.85
CA ASP A 96 16.06 -4.06 -0.29
C ASP A 96 15.43 -4.42 -1.64
N LEU A 97 14.27 -5.07 -1.64
CA LEU A 97 13.58 -5.54 -2.85
C LEU A 97 12.73 -4.44 -3.50
N TYR A 98 12.34 -3.42 -2.74
CA TYR A 98 11.45 -2.38 -3.23
C TYR A 98 12.04 -1.00 -3.01
N GLN A 99 12.03 -0.18 -4.05
CA GLN A 99 12.38 1.23 -3.96
C GLN A 99 11.12 2.04 -3.69
N VAL A 100 11.14 2.88 -2.68
CA VAL A 100 10.04 3.79 -2.35
C VAL A 100 10.53 5.21 -2.53
N ASP A 101 9.91 5.95 -3.46
CA ASP A 101 10.37 7.30 -3.81
C ASP A 101 9.87 8.34 -2.79
N ALA A 102 8.64 8.22 -2.32
CA ALA A 102 8.08 9.12 -1.33
C ALA A 102 7.10 8.41 -0.41
N PHE A 103 7.15 8.75 0.87
CA PHE A 103 6.20 8.32 1.88
C PHE A 103 5.32 9.50 2.28
N LEU A 104 4.01 9.35 2.12
CA LEU A 104 3.03 10.37 2.44
C LEU A 104 2.17 9.87 3.61
N SER A 105 2.11 10.68 4.65
CA SER A 105 1.30 10.39 5.83
C SER A 105 0.55 11.64 6.26
N PRO A 106 -0.62 11.50 6.90
CA PRO A 106 -1.27 12.66 7.47
C PRO A 106 -0.33 13.38 8.41
N ASN A 107 -0.40 14.71 8.41
CA ASN A 107 0.38 15.51 9.34
C ASN A 107 -0.11 15.22 10.75
N THR A 108 0.65 14.41 11.47
CA THR A 108 0.39 14.17 12.87
C THR A 108 0.93 15.36 13.66
N THR A 109 0.08 16.34 13.92
CA THR A 109 0.36 17.29 14.98
C THR A 109 0.47 16.49 16.27
N THR A 110 1.62 16.58 16.91
CA THR A 110 1.77 16.06 18.25
C THR A 110 0.86 16.89 19.15
N TYR A 111 -0.26 16.31 19.56
CA TYR A 111 -1.10 16.95 20.56
C TYR A 111 -0.34 16.92 21.88
N VAL A 112 -0.16 18.07 22.48
CA VAL A 112 0.33 18.18 23.85
C VAL A 112 -0.86 18.38 24.77
N ASP A 113 -0.83 17.76 25.94
CA ASP A 113 -1.84 17.99 26.98
C ASP A 113 -1.66 19.37 27.61
N GLU A 114 -2.49 19.72 28.58
CA GLU A 114 -2.44 21.01 29.27
C GLU A 114 -1.10 21.26 29.99
N GLU A 115 -0.35 20.20 30.29
CA GLU A 115 0.95 20.26 30.94
C GLU A 115 2.12 20.25 29.95
N GLY A 116 1.84 20.19 28.65
CA GLY A 116 2.85 20.17 27.61
C GLY A 116 3.43 18.78 27.34
N VAL A 117 2.81 17.71 27.84
CA VAL A 117 3.25 16.34 27.59
C VAL A 117 2.64 15.83 26.28
N PRO A 118 3.45 15.26 25.37
CA PRO A 118 2.93 14.71 24.11
C PRO A 118 1.89 13.63 24.34
N ASP A 119 0.75 13.76 23.67
CA ASP A 119 -0.31 12.76 23.69
C ASP A 119 -0.01 11.67 22.66
N ARG A 120 0.19 10.45 23.13
CA ARG A 120 0.54 9.29 22.30
C ARG A 120 -0.66 8.48 21.81
N ARG A 121 -1.86 8.97 21.94
CA ARG A 121 -3.08 8.26 21.53
C ARG A 121 -3.34 8.28 20.02
N HIS A 122 -2.41 8.76 19.24
CA HIS A 122 -2.55 8.81 17.79
C HIS A 122 -1.47 8.00 17.09
#